data_d9bd39053fc1cb167f7752f1318fa4f0
#
_entry.id   d9bd39053fc1cb167f7752f1318fa4f0
#
_cell.length_a   1.000
_cell.length_b   1.000
_cell.length_c   1.000
_cell.angle_alpha   90.00
_cell.angle_beta   90.00
_cell.angle_gamma   90.00
#
_symmetry.space_group_name_H-M   'P 1'
#
loop_
_entity.id
_entity.type
_entity.pdbx_description
1 polymer ?
#
loop_
_entity_poly.entity_id
_entity_poly.type
_entity_poly.pdbx_seq_one_letter_code
_entity_poly.pdbx_strand_id
1 'polypeptide(L)'
;NVMDDGTALLLVGAAFRATLSHFEKCTVSVFLQGTTGTYKTATSGCVQAFFGKEFNGSHLPENWSSTGNAMEKKAFLCKDALFTIDDFVARGTPSEVSRLHRDAERVLRAQGNQSGRDRLTSTTEVRGAYIPQGLILATGEDIPNGHSLQARCVILSIKKGATNTDTLTALQELAEQESLAQLMS
;
A
#
# COMPACT_ATOMS: atom_id res chain seq x y z
N ASN A 1 -8.91 -6.85 19.65
CA ASN A 1 -8.09 -6.68 18.45
C ASN A 1 -8.91 -6.91 17.19
N VAL A 2 -8.64 -6.14 16.12
CA VAL A 2 -9.32 -6.28 14.82
C VAL A 2 -8.97 -7.61 14.16
N MET A 3 -7.74 -8.07 14.34
CA MET A 3 -7.18 -9.30 13.81
C MET A 3 -6.15 -9.85 14.80
N ASP A 4 -5.40 -10.86 14.42
CA ASP A 4 -4.32 -11.34 15.29
C ASP A 4 -3.32 -10.22 15.64
N ASP A 5 -2.75 -10.30 16.84
CA ASP A 5 -1.90 -9.23 17.39
C ASP A 5 -0.67 -8.96 16.53
N GLY A 6 -0.11 -10.00 15.91
CA GLY A 6 1.06 -9.85 15.04
C GLY A 6 0.76 -9.04 13.79
N THR A 7 -0.36 -9.33 13.12
CA THR A 7 -0.80 -8.59 11.92
C THR A 7 -1.16 -7.15 12.27
N ALA A 8 -1.90 -6.92 13.36
CA ALA A 8 -2.25 -5.58 13.81
C ALA A 8 -1.00 -4.73 14.14
N LEU A 9 -0.06 -5.29 14.89
CA LEU A 9 1.19 -4.63 15.25
C LEU A 9 2.03 -4.28 14.00
N LEU A 10 2.13 -5.19 13.04
CA LEU A 10 2.86 -4.93 11.80
C LEU A 10 2.23 -3.82 10.95
N LEU A 11 0.90 -3.74 10.90
CA LEU A 11 0.20 -2.69 10.16
C LEU A 11 0.37 -1.31 10.82
N VAL A 12 0.21 -1.23 12.14
CA VAL A 12 0.48 0.00 12.90
C VAL A 12 1.96 0.37 12.78
N GLY A 13 2.87 -0.60 12.93
CA GLY A 13 4.30 -0.41 12.74
C GLY A 13 4.65 0.09 11.34
N ALA A 14 3.93 -0.33 10.30
CA ALA A 14 4.11 0.18 8.94
C ALA A 14 3.75 1.67 8.83
N ALA A 15 2.67 2.13 9.49
CA ALA A 15 2.32 3.54 9.53
C ALA A 15 3.43 4.37 10.18
N PHE A 16 3.89 3.99 11.38
CA PHE A 16 5.00 4.68 12.04
C PHE A 16 6.31 4.58 11.25
N ARG A 17 6.60 3.42 10.65
CA ARG A 17 7.81 3.26 9.81
C ARG A 17 7.78 4.17 8.58
N ALA A 18 6.61 4.43 8.01
CA ALA A 18 6.46 5.32 6.87
C ALA A 18 6.90 6.75 7.19
N THR A 19 6.61 7.28 8.36
CA THR A 19 7.01 8.63 8.79
C THR A 19 8.52 8.80 8.95
N LEU A 20 9.23 7.70 9.16
CA LEU A 20 10.70 7.70 9.29
C LEU A 20 11.42 7.58 7.94
N SER A 21 10.70 7.54 6.80
CA SER A 21 11.29 7.32 5.48
C SER A 21 12.25 8.42 5.05
N HIS A 22 12.12 9.62 5.63
CA HIS A 22 13.07 10.71 5.40
C HIS A 22 14.47 10.38 5.95
N PHE A 23 14.53 9.78 7.14
CA PHE A 23 15.79 9.45 7.81
C PHE A 23 16.38 8.13 7.31
N GLU A 24 15.54 7.13 7.14
CA GLU A 24 15.94 5.79 6.70
C GLU A 24 14.99 5.31 5.59
N LYS A 25 15.51 5.08 4.40
CA LYS A 25 14.69 4.68 3.24
C LYS A 25 13.97 3.35 3.48
N CYS A 26 12.69 3.30 3.13
CA CYS A 26 11.93 2.06 3.15
C CYS A 26 12.26 1.21 1.93
N THR A 27 12.88 0.05 2.15
CA THR A 27 13.22 -0.92 1.09
C THR A 27 12.29 -2.13 1.08
N VAL A 28 11.21 -2.08 1.83
CA VAL A 28 10.20 -3.14 1.94
C VAL A 28 8.80 -2.55 1.75
N SER A 29 7.90 -3.35 1.20
CA SER A 29 6.47 -3.04 1.15
C SER A 29 5.71 -4.02 2.04
N VAL A 30 4.51 -3.65 2.47
CA VAL A 30 3.59 -4.56 3.16
C VAL A 30 2.49 -4.96 2.19
N PHE A 31 2.18 -6.24 2.12
CA PHE A 31 1.13 -6.78 1.25
C PHE A 31 0.10 -7.53 2.09
N LEU A 32 -1.12 -7.02 2.16
CA LEU A 32 -2.23 -7.59 2.88
C LEU A 32 -3.05 -8.48 1.94
N GLN A 33 -2.87 -9.77 2.02
CA GLN A 33 -3.55 -10.76 1.19
C GLN A 33 -4.78 -11.35 1.89
N GLY A 34 -5.82 -11.62 1.13
CA GLY A 34 -6.97 -12.38 1.60
C GLY A 34 -8.08 -12.41 0.56
N THR A 35 -8.99 -13.36 0.67
CA THR A 35 -10.15 -13.46 -0.21
C THR A 35 -11.13 -12.31 0.00
N THR A 36 -12.08 -12.12 -0.91
CA THR A 36 -13.19 -11.17 -0.73
C THR A 36 -13.89 -11.42 0.62
N GLY A 37 -14.23 -10.33 1.32
CA GLY A 37 -14.90 -10.37 2.63
C GLY A 37 -13.96 -10.56 3.82
N THR A 38 -12.64 -10.42 3.64
CA THR A 38 -11.67 -10.39 4.75
C THR A 38 -11.36 -8.97 5.26
N TYR A 39 -12.09 -7.97 4.79
CA TYR A 39 -12.01 -6.57 5.22
C TYR A 39 -10.66 -5.88 5.00
N LYS A 40 -9.87 -6.33 4.03
CA LYS A 40 -8.54 -5.76 3.69
C LYS A 40 -8.61 -4.24 3.45
N THR A 41 -9.49 -3.82 2.56
CA THR A 41 -9.69 -2.40 2.19
C THR A 41 -10.07 -1.55 3.41
N ALA A 42 -11.02 -2.02 4.23
CA ALA A 42 -11.44 -1.33 5.45
C ALA A 42 -10.30 -1.23 6.47
N THR A 43 -9.56 -2.32 6.68
CA THR A 43 -8.39 -2.35 7.56
C THR A 43 -7.30 -1.39 7.05
N SER A 44 -7.01 -1.40 5.76
CA SER A 44 -6.04 -0.48 5.16
C SER A 44 -6.48 0.97 5.28
N GLY A 45 -7.78 1.25 5.18
CA GLY A 45 -8.36 2.57 5.43
C GLY A 45 -8.10 3.07 6.85
N CYS A 46 -8.30 2.21 7.86
CA CYS A 46 -7.98 2.56 9.25
C CYS A 46 -6.49 2.87 9.44
N VAL A 47 -5.60 2.09 8.81
CA VAL A 47 -4.15 2.36 8.90
C VAL A 47 -3.77 3.62 8.12
N GLN A 48 -4.38 3.86 6.97
CA GLN A 48 -4.15 5.08 6.19
C GLN A 48 -4.65 6.34 6.91
N ALA A 49 -5.71 6.22 7.72
CA ALA A 49 -6.30 7.33 8.48
C ALA A 49 -5.36 7.92 9.56
N PHE A 50 -4.26 7.26 9.89
CA PHE A 50 -3.17 7.87 10.67
C PHE A 50 -2.59 9.12 9.98
N PHE A 51 -2.74 9.24 8.67
CA PHE A 51 -2.25 10.36 7.85
C PHE A 51 -3.36 11.37 7.48
N GLY A 52 -4.54 11.23 8.02
CA GLY A 52 -5.65 12.16 7.86
C GLY A 52 -7.00 11.46 7.70
N LYS A 53 -8.06 12.08 8.22
CA LYS A 53 -9.44 11.56 8.21
C LYS A 53 -10.04 11.37 6.81
N GLU A 54 -9.52 12.10 5.83
CA GLU A 54 -9.97 11.99 4.44
C GLU A 54 -9.64 10.61 3.84
N PHE A 55 -8.69 9.88 4.45
CA PHE A 55 -8.36 8.54 4.06
C PHE A 55 -9.20 7.51 4.82
N ASN A 56 -10.02 6.79 4.11
CA ASN A 56 -10.83 5.70 4.63
C ASN A 56 -10.96 4.58 3.58
N GLY A 57 -11.70 3.51 3.87
CA GLY A 57 -11.86 2.40 2.95
C GLY A 57 -12.47 2.75 1.59
N SER A 58 -13.17 3.89 1.47
CA SER A 58 -13.75 4.39 0.21
C SER A 58 -12.82 5.37 -0.52
N HIS A 59 -11.83 5.93 0.16
CA HIS A 59 -10.94 6.99 -0.35
C HIS A 59 -9.47 6.65 -0.08
N LEU A 60 -9.04 5.46 -0.47
CA LEU A 60 -7.62 5.08 -0.44
C LEU A 60 -6.83 5.83 -1.52
N PRO A 61 -5.54 6.10 -1.30
CA PRO A 61 -4.72 6.88 -2.22
C PRO A 61 -4.68 6.35 -3.65
N GLU A 62 -4.72 5.02 -3.83
CA GLU A 62 -4.60 4.41 -5.15
C GLU A 62 -5.26 3.02 -5.21
N ASN A 63 -5.46 2.55 -6.45
CA ASN A 63 -5.96 1.22 -6.78
C ASN A 63 -5.12 0.61 -7.90
N TRP A 64 -4.95 -0.71 -7.92
CA TRP A 64 -4.16 -1.43 -8.92
C TRP A 64 -4.73 -1.37 -10.35
N SER A 65 -5.95 -0.88 -10.54
CA SER A 65 -6.51 -0.58 -11.88
C SER A 65 -5.82 0.61 -12.55
N SER A 66 -5.14 1.45 -11.81
CA SER A 66 -4.39 2.60 -12.31
C SER A 66 -3.15 2.18 -13.10
N THR A 67 -2.61 3.11 -13.88
CA THR A 67 -1.37 2.85 -14.63
C THR A 67 -0.15 2.87 -13.72
N GLY A 68 0.87 2.05 -14.02
CA GLY A 68 2.13 2.04 -13.28
C GLY A 68 2.80 3.41 -13.20
N ASN A 69 2.62 4.26 -14.23
CA ASN A 69 3.13 5.64 -14.23
C ASN A 69 2.43 6.54 -13.19
N ALA A 70 1.12 6.41 -13.04
CA ALA A 70 0.35 7.16 -12.05
C ALA A 70 0.74 6.73 -10.64
N MET A 71 0.83 5.42 -10.41
CA MET A 71 1.23 4.84 -9.13
C MET A 71 2.64 5.30 -8.71
N GLU A 72 3.63 5.24 -9.61
CA GLU A 72 4.99 5.74 -9.31
C GLU A 72 5.02 7.21 -8.92
N LYS A 73 4.29 8.06 -9.68
CA LYS A 73 4.22 9.49 -9.37
C LYS A 73 3.58 9.76 -8.02
N LYS A 74 2.47 9.07 -7.72
CA LYS A 74 1.77 9.23 -6.44
C LYS A 74 2.62 8.69 -5.27
N ALA A 75 3.28 7.54 -5.41
CA ALA A 75 4.18 6.99 -4.40
C ALA A 75 5.38 7.92 -4.12
N PHE A 76 5.87 8.63 -5.13
CA PHE A 76 6.88 9.67 -4.96
C PHE A 76 6.34 10.89 -4.21
N LEU A 77 5.10 11.32 -4.50
CA LEU A 77 4.47 12.47 -3.84
C LEU A 77 4.05 12.17 -2.39
N CYS A 78 3.77 10.90 -2.09
CA CYS A 78 3.39 10.42 -0.76
C CYS A 78 4.65 10.30 0.14
N LYS A 79 5.29 11.43 0.39
CA LYS A 79 6.54 11.51 1.16
C LYS A 79 6.25 11.33 2.65
N ASP A 80 7.09 10.50 3.31
CA ASP A 80 7.05 10.24 4.75
C ASP A 80 5.66 9.76 5.24
N ALA A 81 4.90 9.11 4.36
CA ALA A 81 3.57 8.61 4.64
C ALA A 81 3.35 7.22 4.06
N LEU A 82 2.31 6.56 4.55
CA LEU A 82 1.85 5.30 3.97
C LEU A 82 1.19 5.59 2.63
N PHE A 83 1.49 4.78 1.63
CA PHE A 83 0.85 4.84 0.31
C PHE A 83 0.13 3.52 0.05
N THR A 84 -1.18 3.52 0.26
CA THR A 84 -2.00 2.33 0.05
C THR A 84 -2.39 2.19 -1.41
N ILE A 85 -2.16 0.99 -1.99
CA ILE A 85 -2.62 0.59 -3.32
C ILE A 85 -3.55 -0.60 -3.15
N ASP A 86 -4.83 -0.42 -3.41
CA ASP A 86 -5.88 -1.39 -3.10
C ASP A 86 -6.22 -2.30 -4.29
N ASP A 87 -6.69 -3.51 -3.98
CA ASP A 87 -7.40 -4.42 -4.86
C ASP A 87 -6.57 -5.05 -5.98
N PHE A 88 -5.45 -5.72 -5.63
CA PHE A 88 -4.70 -6.55 -6.56
C PHE A 88 -5.44 -7.87 -6.81
N VAL A 89 -6.11 -7.96 -7.95
CA VAL A 89 -6.88 -9.14 -8.37
C VAL A 89 -6.51 -9.50 -9.79
N ALA A 90 -5.85 -10.66 -9.98
CA ALA A 90 -5.35 -11.12 -11.28
C ALA A 90 -6.46 -11.78 -12.10
N ARG A 91 -7.48 -11.01 -12.48
CA ARG A 91 -8.63 -11.45 -13.29
C ARG A 91 -8.71 -10.68 -14.60
N GLY A 92 -9.39 -11.27 -15.59
CA GLY A 92 -9.58 -10.69 -16.90
C GLY A 92 -8.83 -11.43 -18.00
N THR A 93 -8.54 -10.75 -19.08
CA THR A 93 -7.77 -11.30 -20.21
C THR A 93 -6.30 -11.54 -19.84
N PRO A 94 -5.59 -12.47 -20.50
CA PRO A 94 -4.17 -12.68 -20.25
C PRO A 94 -3.32 -11.41 -20.37
N SER A 95 -3.70 -10.49 -21.25
CA SER A 95 -3.01 -9.20 -21.43
C SER A 95 -3.20 -8.28 -20.23
N GLU A 96 -4.42 -8.20 -19.68
CA GLU A 96 -4.73 -7.39 -18.48
C GLU A 96 -4.02 -7.94 -17.26
N VAL A 97 -4.05 -9.25 -17.05
CA VAL A 97 -3.33 -9.92 -15.96
C VAL A 97 -1.83 -9.67 -16.07
N SER A 98 -1.25 -9.83 -17.27
CA SER A 98 0.18 -9.56 -17.51
C SER A 98 0.55 -8.11 -17.26
N ARG A 99 -0.32 -7.15 -17.62
CA ARG A 99 -0.12 -5.73 -17.34
C ARG A 99 -0.13 -5.47 -15.83
N LEU A 100 -1.11 -6.01 -15.11
CA LEU A 100 -1.24 -5.86 -13.67
C LEU A 100 0.02 -6.34 -12.94
N HIS A 101 0.51 -7.53 -13.28
CA HIS A 101 1.73 -8.06 -12.69
C HIS A 101 2.97 -7.21 -13.01
N ARG A 102 3.11 -6.71 -14.25
CA ARG A 102 4.22 -5.82 -14.64
C ARG A 102 4.17 -4.48 -13.88
N ASP A 103 2.98 -3.90 -13.73
CA ASP A 103 2.82 -2.63 -13.02
C ASP A 103 3.13 -2.81 -11.52
N ALA A 104 2.68 -3.91 -10.91
CA ALA A 104 3.02 -4.26 -9.53
C ALA A 104 4.52 -4.52 -9.36
N GLU A 105 5.13 -5.31 -10.24
CA GLU A 105 6.58 -5.54 -10.22
C GLU A 105 7.35 -4.22 -10.27
N ARG A 106 6.93 -3.32 -11.12
CA ARG A 106 7.59 -2.03 -11.32
C ARG A 106 7.53 -1.16 -10.06
N VAL A 107 6.34 -0.98 -9.48
CA VAL A 107 6.13 -0.12 -8.32
C VAL A 107 6.79 -0.69 -7.06
N LEU A 108 6.60 -1.99 -6.79
CA LEU A 108 7.16 -2.65 -5.61
C LEU A 108 8.68 -2.82 -5.71
N ARG A 109 9.24 -3.01 -6.93
CA ARG A 109 10.71 -2.98 -7.11
C ARG A 109 11.29 -1.59 -6.94
N ALA A 110 10.60 -0.55 -7.38
CA ALA A 110 11.03 0.83 -7.16
C ALA A 110 11.17 1.11 -5.66
N GLN A 111 10.20 0.67 -4.85
CA GLN A 111 10.27 0.73 -3.39
C GLN A 111 11.46 -0.10 -2.86
N GLY A 112 11.53 -1.37 -3.22
CA GLY A 112 12.51 -2.31 -2.66
C GLY A 112 13.96 -1.98 -3.03
N ASN A 113 14.20 -1.45 -4.22
CA ASN A 113 15.53 -1.10 -4.69
C ASN A 113 15.88 0.38 -4.47
N GLN A 114 14.93 1.20 -3.98
CA GLN A 114 15.06 2.66 -3.91
C GLN A 114 15.56 3.26 -5.22
N SER A 115 15.03 2.77 -6.32
CA SER A 115 15.36 3.17 -7.67
C SER A 115 14.09 3.41 -8.47
N GLY A 116 14.13 4.33 -9.38
CA GLY A 116 13.04 4.61 -10.30
C GLY A 116 13.52 4.52 -11.74
N ARG A 117 12.61 4.60 -12.67
CA ARG A 117 12.90 4.62 -14.10
C ARG A 117 13.05 6.04 -14.59
N ASP A 118 14.21 6.36 -15.15
CA ASP A 118 14.41 7.63 -15.87
C ASP A 118 13.48 7.70 -17.08
N ARG A 119 13.04 8.89 -17.39
CA ARG A 119 12.17 9.17 -18.52
C ARG A 119 12.74 10.33 -19.32
N LEU A 120 12.63 10.22 -20.64
CA LEU A 120 12.89 11.35 -21.52
C LEU A 120 11.65 12.25 -21.58
N THR A 121 11.89 13.55 -21.52
CA THR A 121 10.87 14.56 -21.87
C THR A 121 10.66 14.59 -23.38
N SER A 122 9.64 15.30 -23.84
CA SER A 122 9.46 15.58 -25.29
C SER A 122 10.62 16.36 -25.89
N THR A 123 11.45 17.01 -25.04
CA THR A 123 12.67 17.74 -25.42
C THR A 123 13.95 16.92 -25.28
N THR A 124 13.85 15.60 -25.11
CA THR A 124 14.96 14.66 -24.96
C THR A 124 15.81 14.86 -23.69
N GLU A 125 15.35 15.63 -22.73
CA GLU A 125 15.99 15.79 -21.42
C GLU A 125 15.63 14.63 -20.51
N VAL A 126 16.58 14.16 -19.69
CA VAL A 126 16.33 13.12 -18.70
C VAL A 126 15.55 13.70 -17.53
N ARG A 127 14.32 13.25 -17.36
CA ARG A 127 13.54 13.54 -16.17
C ARG A 127 13.91 12.58 -15.05
N GLY A 128 14.24 13.10 -13.88
CA GLY A 128 14.56 12.29 -12.70
C GLY A 128 13.49 11.25 -12.39
N ALA A 129 13.91 10.09 -11.92
CA ALA A 129 13.06 8.97 -11.59
C ALA A 129 12.13 9.30 -10.40
N TYR A 130 10.90 8.82 -10.46
CA TYR A 130 9.97 8.85 -9.33
C TYR A 130 10.27 7.66 -8.40
N ILE A 131 11.08 7.88 -7.38
CA ILE A 131 11.39 6.87 -6.35
C ILE A 131 10.39 7.04 -5.22
N PRO A 132 9.70 5.96 -4.76
CA PRO A 132 8.80 6.03 -3.62
C PRO A 132 9.49 6.61 -2.38
N GLN A 133 8.84 7.54 -1.69
CA GLN A 133 9.41 8.28 -0.55
C GLN A 133 8.74 7.98 0.79
N GLY A 134 7.81 7.05 0.81
CA GLY A 134 7.13 6.54 2.00
C GLY A 134 7.20 5.02 2.05
N LEU A 135 6.19 4.38 2.63
CA LEU A 135 6.03 2.93 2.66
C LEU A 135 4.79 2.53 1.85
N ILE A 136 4.92 1.55 0.97
CA ILE A 136 3.78 1.02 0.21
C ILE A 136 3.08 -0.07 1.04
N LEU A 137 1.77 0.13 1.27
CA LEU A 137 0.84 -0.90 1.72
C LEU A 137 -0.02 -1.33 0.53
N ALA A 138 0.11 -2.56 0.11
CA ALA A 138 -0.70 -3.13 -0.97
C ALA A 138 -1.75 -4.08 -0.41
N THR A 139 -2.90 -4.19 -1.08
CA THR A 139 -3.90 -5.22 -0.76
C THR A 139 -4.25 -6.03 -2.00
N GLY A 140 -4.68 -7.26 -1.81
CA GLY A 140 -5.12 -8.11 -2.91
C GLY A 140 -5.69 -9.46 -2.51
N GLU A 141 -6.36 -10.10 -3.46
CA GLU A 141 -6.71 -11.53 -3.34
C GLU A 141 -5.52 -12.38 -3.79
N ASP A 142 -4.86 -11.96 -4.86
CA ASP A 142 -3.66 -12.60 -5.40
C ASP A 142 -2.40 -11.89 -4.93
N ILE A 143 -1.26 -12.52 -5.12
CA ILE A 143 0.07 -11.97 -4.85
C ILE A 143 0.77 -11.77 -6.20
N PRO A 144 1.48 -10.64 -6.39
CA PRO A 144 2.27 -10.43 -7.60
C PRO A 144 3.29 -11.55 -7.82
N ASN A 145 3.45 -11.97 -9.08
CA ASN A 145 4.36 -13.03 -9.47
C ASN A 145 5.83 -12.62 -9.27
N GLY A 146 6.67 -13.61 -8.99
CA GLY A 146 8.12 -13.46 -8.91
C GLY A 146 8.69 -13.51 -7.49
N HIS A 147 9.51 -14.52 -7.21
CA HIS A 147 10.14 -14.72 -5.90
C HIS A 147 10.95 -13.50 -5.43
N SER A 148 11.69 -12.87 -6.35
CA SER A 148 12.48 -11.67 -6.05
C SER A 148 11.62 -10.48 -5.65
N LEU A 149 10.37 -10.40 -6.13
CA LEU A 149 9.42 -9.37 -5.74
C LEU A 149 8.81 -9.66 -4.38
N GLN A 150 8.39 -10.90 -4.19
CA GLN A 150 7.82 -11.35 -2.91
C GLN A 150 8.81 -11.21 -1.75
N ALA A 151 10.11 -11.42 -2.00
CA ALA A 151 11.17 -11.22 -1.01
C ALA A 151 11.35 -9.74 -0.57
N ARG A 152 10.74 -8.79 -1.28
CA ARG A 152 10.70 -7.36 -0.93
C ARG A 152 9.40 -6.95 -0.24
N CYS A 153 8.53 -7.91 0.02
CA CYS A 153 7.23 -7.67 0.64
C CYS A 153 7.10 -8.48 1.93
N VAL A 154 6.61 -7.84 2.97
CA VAL A 154 6.05 -8.54 4.13
C VAL A 154 4.62 -8.90 3.77
N ILE A 155 4.36 -10.19 3.53
CA ILE A 155 3.04 -10.68 3.13
C ILE A 155 2.27 -11.11 4.38
N LEU A 156 1.16 -10.45 4.63
CA LEU A 156 0.25 -10.71 5.74
C LEU A 156 -1.03 -11.34 5.19
N SER A 157 -1.28 -12.59 5.50
CA SER A 157 -2.45 -13.32 4.99
C SER A 157 -3.59 -13.31 6.00
N ILE A 158 -4.71 -12.67 5.63
CA ILE A 158 -5.92 -12.63 6.45
C ILE A 158 -6.85 -13.79 6.05
N LYS A 159 -7.16 -14.64 7.02
CA LYS A 159 -8.16 -15.70 6.84
C LYS A 159 -9.57 -15.13 6.96
N LYS A 160 -10.51 -15.74 6.24
CA LYS A 160 -11.94 -15.39 6.37
C LYS A 160 -12.42 -15.64 7.81
N GLY A 161 -13.09 -14.66 8.39
CA GLY A 161 -13.56 -14.70 9.78
C GLY A 161 -12.50 -14.36 10.83
N ALA A 162 -11.26 -14.05 10.43
CA ALA A 162 -10.21 -13.63 11.37
C ALA A 162 -10.35 -12.19 11.84
N THR A 163 -11.10 -11.35 11.09
CA THR A 163 -11.32 -9.94 11.43
C THR A 163 -12.49 -9.80 12.38
N ASN A 164 -12.27 -9.13 13.50
CA ASN A 164 -13.33 -8.74 14.42
C ASN A 164 -14.02 -7.46 13.88
N THR A 165 -15.24 -7.61 13.40
CA THR A 165 -15.99 -6.54 12.73
C THR A 165 -16.40 -5.41 13.69
N ASP A 166 -16.71 -5.72 14.95
CA ASP A 166 -17.12 -4.72 15.94
C ASP A 166 -15.93 -3.80 16.26
N THR A 167 -14.77 -4.38 16.48
CA THR A 167 -13.54 -3.61 16.71
C THR A 167 -13.13 -2.82 15.46
N LEU A 168 -13.31 -3.38 14.27
CA LEU A 168 -13.05 -2.65 13.02
C LEU A 168 -13.97 -1.45 12.84
N THR A 169 -15.27 -1.61 13.13
CA THR A 169 -16.24 -0.50 13.09
C THR A 169 -15.85 0.60 14.07
N ALA A 170 -15.50 0.24 15.30
CA ALA A 170 -15.06 1.23 16.29
C ALA A 170 -13.78 1.99 15.83
N LEU A 171 -12.84 1.30 15.16
CA LEU A 171 -11.66 1.97 14.59
C LEU A 171 -12.00 2.88 13.41
N GLN A 172 -12.98 2.53 12.59
CA GLN A 172 -13.46 3.40 11.51
C GLN A 172 -14.09 4.68 12.06
N GLU A 173 -14.89 4.57 13.12
CA GLU A 173 -15.45 5.73 13.82
C GLU A 173 -14.36 6.64 14.42
N LEU A 174 -13.31 6.07 15.01
CA LEU A 174 -12.15 6.84 15.51
C LEU A 174 -11.36 7.51 14.36
N ALA A 175 -11.27 6.86 13.22
CA ALA A 175 -10.63 7.42 12.04
C ALA A 175 -11.39 8.65 11.51
N GLU A 176 -12.72 8.59 11.46
CA GLU A 176 -13.57 9.71 11.05
C GLU A 176 -13.49 10.91 12.01
N GLN A 177 -13.24 10.67 13.30
CA GLN A 177 -13.06 11.69 14.34
C GLN A 177 -11.65 12.29 14.41
N GLU A 178 -10.76 11.98 13.47
CA GLU A 178 -9.34 12.37 13.46
C GLU A 178 -8.50 11.83 14.64
N SER A 179 -9.07 11.02 15.51
CA SER A 179 -8.39 10.53 16.72
C SER A 179 -7.16 9.68 16.39
N LEU A 180 -7.13 8.99 15.24
CA LEU A 180 -5.95 8.23 14.80
C LEU A 180 -4.82 9.14 14.31
N ALA A 181 -5.12 10.23 13.61
CA ALA A 181 -4.12 11.17 13.13
C ALA A 181 -3.40 11.89 14.30
N GLN A 182 -4.11 12.13 15.42
CA GLN A 182 -3.52 12.74 16.61
C GLN A 182 -2.45 11.86 17.27
N LEU A 183 -2.45 10.54 17.03
CA LEU A 183 -1.42 9.64 17.55
C LEU A 183 -0.07 9.79 16.82
N MET A 184 -0.05 10.47 15.66
CA MET A 184 1.14 10.68 14.84
C MET A 184 1.72 12.09 14.97
N SER A 185 1.04 12.98 15.68
CA SER A 185 1.46 14.36 15.94
C SER A 185 2.26 14.46 17.25
#